data_5b97310b591f73ce4aa1153e75ced681
#
_entry.id   5b97310b591f73ce4aa1153e75ced681
#
_cell.length_a   1.000
_cell.length_b   1.000
_cell.length_c   1.000
_cell.angle_alpha   90.00
_cell.angle_beta   90.00
_cell.angle_gamma   90.00
#
_symmetry.space_group_name_H-M   'P 1'
#
loop_
_entity.id
_entity.type
_entity.pdbx_description
1 polymer ?
#
loop_
_entity_poly.entity_id
_entity_poly.type
_entity_poly.pdbx_seq_one_letter_code
_entity_poly.pdbx_strand_id
1 'polypeptide(L)'
;PVTVNTSPTTSTNGTSVTSTTGDVAQYATSTAGLNYLSGAGLLNNCTETSSACQAKTMTREEAAAVVTVIGGISLDAPNAYSDDDQSIFQKAINGIPYYGIQVCIGSPFQFQPTETISRDQFACMLVKAITAGSTTNLSGAIDKYSDEGASKWTNEINVLAANDVIPACSSLQDKFCPSRKISI
;
A
#
# COMPACT_ATOMS: atom_id res chain seq x y z
N PRO A 1 28.07 -5.21 -25.93
CA PRO A 1 27.96 -5.06 -24.49
C PRO A 1 28.18 -3.58 -24.13
N VAL A 2 27.13 -2.94 -23.67
CA VAL A 2 27.19 -1.55 -23.18
C VAL A 2 27.24 -1.62 -21.66
N THR A 3 28.38 -1.31 -21.11
CA THR A 3 28.59 -1.17 -19.66
C THR A 3 28.11 0.23 -19.27
N VAL A 4 27.05 0.33 -18.52
CA VAL A 4 26.61 1.58 -17.90
C VAL A 4 27.20 1.65 -16.50
N ASN A 5 28.20 2.54 -16.36
CA ASN A 5 28.86 2.85 -15.12
C ASN A 5 28.08 4.01 -14.46
N THR A 6 27.37 3.76 -13.37
CA THR A 6 26.68 4.79 -12.60
C THR A 6 27.38 4.97 -11.26
N SER A 7 28.21 6.01 -11.17
CA SER A 7 28.72 6.53 -9.87
C SER A 7 27.60 7.30 -9.16
N PRO A 8 27.45 7.17 -7.84
CA PRO A 8 26.46 7.93 -7.08
C PRO A 8 26.94 9.37 -6.89
N THR A 9 26.20 10.31 -7.43
CA THR A 9 26.37 11.74 -7.13
C THR A 9 25.54 12.08 -5.90
N THR A 10 26.20 12.44 -4.82
CA THR A 10 25.58 13.01 -3.61
C THR A 10 25.07 14.41 -3.95
N SER A 11 23.75 14.59 -4.02
CA SER A 11 23.14 15.91 -4.14
C SER A 11 22.24 16.14 -2.93
N THR A 12 22.58 17.17 -2.18
CA THR A 12 21.79 17.74 -1.10
C THR A 12 20.65 18.57 -1.71
N ASN A 13 19.41 18.29 -1.26
CA ASN A 13 18.17 19.00 -1.61
C ASN A 13 17.59 18.72 -3.02
N GLY A 14 16.63 17.83 -3.05
CA GLY A 14 15.81 17.52 -4.21
C GLY A 14 15.75 16.02 -4.46
N THR A 15 14.83 15.32 -3.78
CA THR A 15 14.69 13.87 -3.92
C THR A 15 14.13 13.54 -5.30
N SER A 16 15.01 13.24 -6.24
CA SER A 16 14.62 12.61 -7.50
C SER A 16 14.37 11.14 -7.23
N VAL A 17 13.12 10.74 -7.21
CA VAL A 17 12.73 9.34 -6.99
C VAL A 17 12.81 8.61 -8.32
N THR A 18 13.90 7.90 -8.55
CA THR A 18 14.01 6.92 -9.62
C THR A 18 13.37 5.62 -9.11
N SER A 19 12.14 5.35 -9.54
CA SER A 19 11.43 4.12 -9.20
C SER A 19 12.10 2.93 -9.86
N THR A 20 12.90 2.20 -9.10
CA THR A 20 13.33 0.84 -9.46
C THR A 20 12.49 -0.13 -8.64
N THR A 21 11.88 -1.07 -9.30
CA THR A 21 10.91 -2.08 -8.83
C THR A 21 11.43 -3.00 -7.68
N GLY A 22 12.62 -2.76 -7.15
CA GLY A 22 13.21 -3.55 -6.06
C GLY A 22 13.06 -2.96 -4.65
N ASP A 23 12.66 -1.67 -4.53
CA ASP A 23 12.80 -0.94 -3.28
C ASP A 23 11.54 -0.90 -2.39
N VAL A 24 10.40 -1.38 -2.88
CA VAL A 24 9.11 -1.23 -2.15
C VAL A 24 9.09 -2.01 -0.83
N ALA A 25 9.72 -3.18 -0.80
CA ALA A 25 9.80 -4.00 0.43
C ALA A 25 10.69 -3.36 1.52
N GLN A 26 11.67 -2.55 1.14
CA GLN A 26 12.58 -1.89 2.07
C GLN A 26 11.92 -0.70 2.79
N TYR A 27 10.88 -0.13 2.19
CA TYR A 27 10.19 1.05 2.75
C TYR A 27 9.06 0.69 3.72
N ALA A 28 8.56 -0.53 3.70
CA ALA A 28 7.35 -0.91 4.45
C ALA A 28 7.52 -0.97 5.99
N THR A 29 8.73 -0.92 6.53
CA THR A 29 8.97 -1.09 7.97
C THR A 29 9.94 -0.08 8.57
N SER A 30 10.37 0.94 7.83
CA SER A 30 11.43 1.85 8.25
C SER A 30 10.99 3.31 8.24
N THR A 31 11.69 4.14 9.02
CA THR A 31 11.59 5.61 8.95
C THR A 31 11.75 6.14 7.51
N ALA A 32 12.52 5.44 6.67
CA ALA A 32 12.69 5.76 5.26
C ALA A 32 11.38 5.61 4.46
N GLY A 33 10.58 4.56 4.75
CA GLY A 33 9.27 4.37 4.12
C GLY A 33 8.28 5.48 4.50
N LEU A 34 8.24 5.85 5.77
CA LEU A 34 7.40 6.97 6.22
C LEU A 34 7.81 8.29 5.58
N ASN A 35 9.12 8.56 5.50
CA ASN A 35 9.65 9.75 4.83
C ASN A 35 9.25 9.79 3.35
N TYR A 36 9.32 8.63 2.66
CA TYR A 36 8.89 8.54 1.27
C TYR A 36 7.40 8.84 1.13
N LEU A 37 6.53 8.17 1.89
CA LEU A 37 5.09 8.35 1.83
C LEU A 37 4.68 9.78 2.22
N SER A 38 5.28 10.34 3.26
CA SER A 38 5.05 11.73 3.68
C SER A 38 5.55 12.73 2.65
N GLY A 39 6.77 12.54 2.14
CA GLY A 39 7.38 13.41 1.12
C GLY A 39 6.64 13.38 -0.21
N ALA A 40 6.00 12.26 -0.54
CA ALA A 40 5.13 12.11 -1.71
C ALA A 40 3.70 12.64 -1.49
N GLY A 41 3.39 13.18 -0.30
CA GLY A 41 2.04 13.65 0.05
C GLY A 41 1.01 12.54 0.16
N LEU A 42 1.44 11.29 0.36
CA LEU A 42 0.57 10.11 0.42
C LEU A 42 0.03 9.84 1.82
N LEU A 43 0.48 10.60 2.82
CA LEU A 43 -0.01 10.53 4.19
C LEU A 43 -0.67 11.85 4.54
N ASN A 44 -2.00 11.82 4.70
CA ASN A 44 -2.76 12.99 5.09
C ASN A 44 -2.38 13.43 6.52
N ASN A 45 -2.02 14.71 6.70
CA ASN A 45 -1.60 15.29 7.98
C ASN A 45 -0.36 14.65 8.65
N CYS A 46 0.44 13.88 7.91
CA CYS A 46 1.70 13.34 8.37
C CYS A 46 2.85 14.04 7.64
N THR A 47 3.21 15.23 8.06
CA THR A 47 4.32 16.00 7.48
C THR A 47 5.67 15.71 8.13
N GLU A 48 5.67 14.95 9.22
CA GLU A 48 6.88 14.67 10.00
C GLU A 48 6.95 13.18 10.38
N THR A 49 8.16 12.68 10.48
CA THR A 49 8.49 11.34 11.00
C THR A 49 8.36 11.23 12.52
N SER A 50 7.45 12.01 13.08
CA SER A 50 7.22 12.02 14.52
C SER A 50 6.59 10.70 14.98
N SER A 51 6.79 10.36 16.24
CA SER A 51 6.15 9.21 16.88
C SER A 51 4.60 9.27 16.80
N ALA A 52 4.04 10.47 16.68
CA ALA A 52 2.61 10.68 16.48
C ALA A 52 2.13 10.19 15.11
N CYS A 53 2.92 10.36 14.06
CA CYS A 53 2.65 9.82 12.74
C CYS A 53 2.73 8.28 12.73
N GLN A 54 3.74 7.71 13.38
CA GLN A 54 3.94 6.26 13.46
C GLN A 54 2.82 5.55 14.24
N ALA A 55 2.14 6.26 15.15
CA ALA A 55 1.00 5.74 15.89
C ALA A 55 -0.34 5.92 15.18
N LYS A 56 -0.37 6.68 14.08
CA LYS A 56 -1.60 6.94 13.31
C LYS A 56 -2.03 5.67 12.57
N THR A 57 -3.33 5.40 12.60
CA THR A 57 -3.92 4.36 11.75
C THR A 57 -4.17 4.91 10.35
N MET A 58 -3.84 4.12 9.33
CA MET A 58 -4.05 4.44 7.92
C MET A 58 -5.53 4.49 7.59
N THR A 59 -5.97 5.51 6.88
CA THR A 59 -7.31 5.60 6.32
C THR A 59 -7.42 4.87 4.97
N ARG A 60 -8.66 4.62 4.51
CA ARG A 60 -8.88 4.01 3.19
C ARG A 60 -8.38 4.89 2.06
N GLU A 61 -8.54 6.21 2.14
CA GLU A 61 -8.03 7.15 1.14
C GLU A 61 -6.50 7.16 1.05
N GLU A 62 -5.82 7.08 2.20
CA GLU A 62 -4.36 6.97 2.25
C GLU A 62 -3.90 5.63 1.66
N ALA A 63 -4.60 4.54 1.97
CA ALA A 63 -4.34 3.24 1.36
C ALA A 63 -4.53 3.27 -0.17
N ALA A 64 -5.60 3.94 -0.65
CA ALA A 64 -5.84 4.13 -2.08
C ALA A 64 -4.68 4.86 -2.75
N ALA A 65 -4.21 5.95 -2.16
CA ALA A 65 -3.08 6.71 -2.69
C ALA A 65 -1.81 5.85 -2.76
N VAL A 66 -1.51 5.09 -1.70
CA VAL A 66 -0.35 4.20 -1.65
C VAL A 66 -0.40 3.13 -2.74
N VAL A 67 -1.52 2.40 -2.84
CA VAL A 67 -1.64 1.31 -3.82
C VAL A 67 -1.69 1.82 -5.25
N THR A 68 -2.21 3.02 -5.48
CA THR A 68 -2.22 3.67 -6.79
C THR A 68 -0.80 3.95 -7.28
N VAL A 69 0.06 4.46 -6.42
CA VAL A 69 1.47 4.69 -6.76
C VAL A 69 2.20 3.37 -7.00
N ILE A 70 2.04 2.39 -6.11
CA ILE A 70 2.70 1.09 -6.22
C ILE A 70 2.26 0.35 -7.51
N GLY A 71 0.97 0.39 -7.82
CA GLY A 71 0.41 -0.29 -9.00
C GLY A 71 0.55 0.46 -10.32
N GLY A 72 1.03 1.71 -10.31
CA GLY A 72 1.02 2.56 -11.49
C GLY A 72 -0.39 2.82 -12.03
N ILE A 73 -1.37 2.93 -11.14
CA ILE A 73 -2.79 3.08 -11.49
C ILE A 73 -3.04 4.47 -12.05
N SER A 74 -3.79 4.56 -13.15
CA SER A 74 -4.15 5.84 -13.76
C SER A 74 -5.03 6.69 -12.85
N LEU A 75 -4.71 7.98 -12.78
CA LEU A 75 -5.47 9.00 -12.05
C LEU A 75 -6.56 9.68 -12.89
N ASP A 76 -6.73 9.27 -14.15
CA ASP A 76 -7.67 9.87 -15.09
C ASP A 76 -9.01 9.09 -15.19
N ALA A 77 -9.36 8.39 -14.12
CA ALA A 77 -10.59 7.64 -14.03
C ALA A 77 -11.79 8.57 -13.73
N PRO A 78 -12.98 8.30 -14.30
CA PRO A 78 -14.19 9.02 -13.93
C PRO A 78 -14.59 8.75 -12.48
N ASN A 79 -15.39 9.65 -11.91
CA ASN A 79 -15.88 9.52 -10.54
C ASN A 79 -16.68 8.21 -10.38
N ALA A 80 -16.27 7.39 -9.41
CA ALA A 80 -16.82 6.06 -9.16
C ALA A 80 -17.63 5.98 -7.85
N TYR A 81 -17.43 6.92 -6.94
CA TYR A 81 -18.04 6.91 -5.62
C TYR A 81 -18.74 8.24 -5.33
N SER A 82 -19.79 8.18 -4.50
CA SER A 82 -20.60 9.37 -4.17
C SER A 82 -20.13 10.10 -2.92
N ASP A 83 -19.12 9.60 -2.23
CA ASP A 83 -18.68 10.08 -0.92
C ASP A 83 -17.19 10.47 -0.87
N ASP A 84 -16.55 10.59 -2.02
CA ASP A 84 -15.12 10.89 -2.13
C ASP A 84 -14.80 12.35 -2.57
N ASP A 85 -15.81 13.16 -2.81
CA ASP A 85 -15.66 14.53 -3.33
C ASP A 85 -14.81 15.45 -2.43
N GLN A 86 -14.74 15.18 -1.14
CA GLN A 86 -13.95 15.95 -0.18
C GLN A 86 -12.56 15.34 0.07
N SER A 87 -12.27 14.19 -0.54
CA SER A 87 -10.98 13.54 -0.38
C SER A 87 -9.92 14.22 -1.23
N ILE A 88 -8.77 14.53 -0.63
CA ILE A 88 -7.61 15.02 -1.38
C ILE A 88 -7.02 13.93 -2.28
N PHE A 89 -7.38 12.66 -2.05
CA PHE A 89 -6.98 11.49 -2.84
C PHE A 89 -8.08 11.00 -3.78
N GLN A 90 -9.09 11.83 -4.10
CA GLN A 90 -10.23 11.47 -4.94
C GLN A 90 -9.81 10.78 -6.24
N LYS A 91 -8.80 11.28 -6.94
CA LYS A 91 -8.31 10.67 -8.18
C LYS A 91 -7.77 9.26 -7.99
N ALA A 92 -7.06 9.02 -6.89
CA ALA A 92 -6.56 7.70 -6.55
C ALA A 92 -7.71 6.73 -6.22
N ILE A 93 -8.69 7.20 -5.45
CA ILE A 93 -9.91 6.45 -5.12
C ILE A 93 -10.65 6.05 -6.40
N ASN A 94 -10.84 6.98 -7.32
CA ASN A 94 -11.55 6.72 -8.58
C ASN A 94 -10.80 5.80 -9.54
N GLY A 95 -9.48 5.70 -9.43
CA GLY A 95 -8.67 4.73 -10.19
C GLY A 95 -8.88 3.28 -9.77
N ILE A 96 -9.20 3.04 -8.50
CA ILE A 96 -9.27 1.71 -7.89
C ILE A 96 -10.25 0.73 -8.60
N PRO A 97 -11.48 1.12 -8.98
CA PRO A 97 -12.44 0.20 -9.59
C PRO A 97 -11.96 -0.44 -10.89
N TYR A 98 -11.19 0.29 -11.69
CA TYR A 98 -10.69 -0.22 -12.98
C TYR A 98 -9.77 -1.43 -12.84
N TYR A 99 -9.19 -1.62 -11.67
CA TYR A 99 -8.27 -2.71 -11.35
C TYR A 99 -8.87 -3.77 -10.42
N GLY A 100 -10.19 -3.72 -10.22
CA GLY A 100 -10.88 -4.69 -9.36
C GLY A 100 -10.55 -4.59 -7.87
N ILE A 101 -9.93 -3.49 -7.43
CA ILE A 101 -9.48 -3.29 -6.04
C ILE A 101 -10.64 -2.95 -5.11
N GLN A 102 -11.76 -2.41 -5.64
CA GLN A 102 -12.93 -2.04 -4.86
C GLN A 102 -13.52 -3.20 -4.04
N VAL A 103 -13.34 -4.44 -4.48
CA VAL A 103 -13.84 -5.63 -3.75
C VAL A 103 -13.19 -5.77 -2.37
N CYS A 104 -12.00 -5.20 -2.17
CA CYS A 104 -11.25 -5.28 -0.92
C CYS A 104 -11.90 -4.46 0.20
N ILE A 105 -12.65 -3.42 -0.14
CA ILE A 105 -13.32 -2.54 0.84
C ILE A 105 -14.81 -2.87 1.05
N GLY A 106 -15.40 -3.68 0.18
CA GLY A 106 -16.70 -4.31 0.41
C GLY A 106 -17.93 -3.44 0.12
N SER A 107 -17.78 -2.19 -0.36
CA SER A 107 -18.91 -1.35 -0.77
C SER A 107 -18.77 -0.93 -2.23
N PRO A 108 -19.76 -1.19 -3.09
CA PRO A 108 -19.68 -0.80 -4.50
C PRO A 108 -19.99 0.68 -4.77
N PHE A 109 -20.62 1.39 -3.83
CA PHE A 109 -21.13 2.75 -4.04
C PHE A 109 -20.51 3.81 -3.13
N GLN A 110 -19.94 3.39 -2.01
CA GLN A 110 -19.31 4.26 -1.03
C GLN A 110 -17.90 3.77 -0.72
N PHE A 111 -16.95 4.64 -0.81
CA PHE A 111 -15.56 4.35 -0.49
C PHE A 111 -15.27 4.49 1.00
N GLN A 112 -15.94 5.43 1.67
CA GLN A 112 -15.72 5.82 3.06
C GLN A 112 -14.25 6.24 3.28
N PRO A 113 -13.80 7.34 2.66
CA PRO A 113 -12.38 7.72 2.60
C PRO A 113 -11.69 7.80 3.94
N THR A 114 -12.36 8.34 4.95
CA THR A 114 -11.84 8.59 6.29
C THR A 114 -11.87 7.38 7.23
N GLU A 115 -12.53 6.30 6.83
CA GLU A 115 -12.53 5.06 7.60
C GLU A 115 -11.15 4.41 7.64
N THR A 116 -10.80 3.83 8.78
CA THR A 116 -9.52 3.13 8.93
C THR A 116 -9.55 1.77 8.25
N ILE A 117 -8.46 1.43 7.55
CA ILE A 117 -8.33 0.16 6.84
C ILE A 117 -7.78 -0.94 7.75
N SER A 118 -8.27 -2.17 7.58
CA SER A 118 -7.69 -3.35 8.24
C SER A 118 -6.51 -3.92 7.44
N ARG A 119 -5.68 -4.71 8.11
CA ARG A 119 -4.49 -5.31 7.49
C ARG A 119 -4.84 -6.24 6.33
N ASP A 120 -5.91 -7.01 6.45
CA ASP A 120 -6.36 -7.91 5.38
C ASP A 120 -6.96 -7.15 4.20
N GLN A 121 -7.72 -6.08 4.44
CA GLN A 121 -8.20 -5.20 3.38
C GLN A 121 -7.05 -4.57 2.61
N PHE A 122 -6.04 -4.07 3.31
CA PHE A 122 -4.86 -3.49 2.68
C PHE A 122 -4.04 -4.54 1.93
N ALA A 123 -3.88 -5.75 2.48
CA ALA A 123 -3.23 -6.86 1.79
C ALA A 123 -3.92 -7.18 0.45
N CYS A 124 -5.25 -7.24 0.46
CA CYS A 124 -6.03 -7.41 -0.76
C CYS A 124 -5.78 -6.28 -1.77
N MET A 125 -5.88 -5.02 -1.35
CA MET A 125 -5.64 -3.87 -2.22
C MET A 125 -4.24 -3.90 -2.83
N LEU A 126 -3.23 -4.20 -2.02
CA LEU A 126 -1.83 -4.23 -2.43
C LEU A 126 -1.56 -5.32 -3.47
N VAL A 127 -2.01 -6.56 -3.23
CA VAL A 127 -1.84 -7.65 -4.20
C VAL A 127 -2.51 -7.31 -5.52
N LYS A 128 -3.75 -6.81 -5.48
CA LYS A 128 -4.48 -6.44 -6.70
C LYS A 128 -3.79 -5.30 -7.45
N ALA A 129 -3.28 -4.29 -6.75
CA ALA A 129 -2.55 -3.19 -7.38
C ALA A 129 -1.26 -3.68 -8.07
N ILE A 130 -0.47 -4.49 -7.37
CA ILE A 130 0.78 -5.03 -7.92
C ILE A 130 0.50 -5.92 -9.14
N THR A 131 -0.52 -6.77 -9.07
CA THR A 131 -0.84 -7.70 -10.18
C THR A 131 -1.52 -7.03 -11.35
N ALA A 132 -2.23 -5.94 -11.15
CA ALA A 132 -2.95 -5.21 -12.21
C ALA A 132 -2.05 -4.26 -13.01
N GLY A 133 -1.09 -3.62 -12.35
CA GLY A 133 -0.23 -2.58 -12.96
C GLY A 133 1.16 -3.05 -13.34
N SER A 134 1.57 -4.24 -12.95
CA SER A 134 2.96 -4.70 -13.07
C SER A 134 3.07 -6.03 -13.79
N THR A 135 4.16 -6.20 -14.54
CA THR A 135 4.70 -7.49 -14.96
C THR A 135 5.31 -8.28 -13.79
N THR A 136 5.19 -7.78 -12.56
CA THR A 136 5.70 -8.42 -11.36
C THR A 136 4.80 -9.60 -11.00
N ASN A 137 5.27 -10.79 -11.30
CA ASN A 137 4.64 -12.01 -10.84
C ASN A 137 4.96 -12.18 -9.35
N LEU A 138 3.99 -11.87 -8.49
CA LEU A 138 4.02 -12.35 -7.12
C LEU A 138 3.89 -13.87 -7.20
N SER A 139 4.97 -14.58 -6.92
CA SER A 139 5.01 -16.03 -7.04
C SER A 139 4.72 -16.69 -5.69
N GLY A 140 3.90 -17.72 -5.75
CA GLY A 140 3.63 -18.58 -4.63
C GLY A 140 2.62 -18.01 -3.64
N ALA A 141 2.11 -18.88 -2.81
CA ALA A 141 1.38 -18.56 -1.60
C ALA A 141 1.85 -19.54 -0.54
N ILE A 142 2.15 -19.06 0.64
CA ILE A 142 2.53 -19.90 1.77
C ILE A 142 1.58 -19.66 2.93
N ASP A 143 1.10 -20.74 3.52
CA ASP A 143 0.33 -20.72 4.76
C ASP A 143 1.31 -20.48 5.93
N LYS A 144 1.53 -19.22 6.25
CA LYS A 144 2.53 -18.78 7.23
C LYS A 144 1.91 -18.41 8.58
N TYR A 145 0.67 -17.92 8.56
CA TYR A 145 0.07 -17.34 9.73
C TYR A 145 -1.11 -18.15 10.26
N SER A 146 -1.12 -18.45 11.55
CA SER A 146 -2.13 -19.29 12.19
C SER A 146 -3.53 -18.67 12.30
N ASP A 147 -3.66 -17.36 12.05
CA ASP A 147 -4.90 -16.60 12.22
C ASP A 147 -5.48 -16.04 10.91
N GLU A 148 -4.88 -16.34 9.78
CA GLU A 148 -5.31 -15.81 8.48
C GLU A 148 -6.63 -16.40 7.97
N GLY A 149 -6.99 -17.60 8.40
CA GLY A 149 -8.27 -18.24 8.06
C GLY A 149 -9.51 -17.49 8.54
N ALA A 150 -9.36 -16.49 9.42
CA ALA A 150 -10.42 -15.57 9.80
C ALA A 150 -10.71 -14.48 8.73
N SER A 151 -9.84 -14.33 7.73
CA SER A 151 -9.97 -13.36 6.66
C SER A 151 -10.53 -14.00 5.39
N LYS A 152 -11.38 -13.26 4.67
CA LYS A 152 -11.77 -13.63 3.30
C LYS A 152 -10.66 -13.40 2.27
N TRP A 153 -9.54 -12.79 2.68
CA TRP A 153 -8.39 -12.44 1.87
C TRP A 153 -7.16 -13.30 2.18
N THR A 154 -7.38 -14.53 2.64
CA THR A 154 -6.32 -15.49 3.02
C THR A 154 -5.33 -15.71 1.88
N ASN A 155 -5.80 -15.81 0.62
CA ASN A 155 -4.90 -16.01 -0.51
C ASN A 155 -3.97 -14.81 -0.73
N GLU A 156 -4.47 -13.59 -0.64
CA GLU A 156 -3.68 -12.38 -0.77
C GLU A 156 -2.67 -12.24 0.38
N ILE A 157 -3.08 -12.60 1.60
CA ILE A 157 -2.18 -12.65 2.77
C ILE A 157 -1.04 -13.62 2.51
N ASN A 158 -1.34 -14.82 2.02
CA ASN A 158 -0.36 -15.87 1.74
C ASN A 158 0.61 -15.50 0.62
N VAL A 159 0.13 -14.79 -0.40
CA VAL A 159 0.98 -14.24 -1.46
C VAL A 159 1.95 -13.21 -0.89
N LEU A 160 1.50 -12.29 -0.06
CA LEU A 160 2.37 -11.28 0.56
C LEU A 160 3.35 -11.91 1.57
N ALA A 161 2.91 -12.95 2.28
CA ALA A 161 3.77 -13.72 3.19
C ALA A 161 4.91 -14.44 2.46
N ALA A 162 4.63 -15.01 1.28
CA ALA A 162 5.63 -15.67 0.45
C ALA A 162 6.69 -14.69 -0.10
N ASN A 163 6.35 -13.41 -0.19
CA ASN A 163 7.22 -12.36 -0.71
C ASN A 163 7.75 -11.39 0.37
N ASP A 164 7.52 -11.71 1.65
CA ASP A 164 7.94 -10.91 2.83
C ASP A 164 7.54 -9.42 2.77
N VAL A 165 6.38 -9.13 2.14
CA VAL A 165 5.93 -7.75 1.89
C VAL A 165 5.31 -7.11 3.13
N ILE A 166 4.48 -7.86 3.88
CA ILE A 166 3.87 -7.38 5.12
C ILE A 166 4.35 -8.26 6.28
N PRO A 167 4.99 -7.66 7.30
CA PRO A 167 5.50 -8.44 8.43
C PRO A 167 4.36 -9.00 9.29
N ALA A 168 4.66 -10.04 10.05
CA ALA A 168 3.78 -10.55 11.10
C ALA A 168 3.46 -9.45 12.12
N CYS A 169 2.30 -9.56 12.77
CA CYS A 169 1.89 -8.67 13.85
C CYS A 169 2.32 -9.14 15.25
N SER A 170 2.83 -10.36 15.35
CA SER A 170 3.29 -10.99 16.58
C SER A 170 4.81 -11.07 16.65
N SER A 171 5.35 -11.08 17.86
CA SER A 171 6.80 -11.28 18.09
C SER A 171 7.29 -12.66 17.67
N LEU A 172 6.39 -13.65 17.66
CA LEU A 172 6.68 -15.02 17.24
C LEU A 172 6.62 -15.21 15.72
N GLN A 173 6.26 -14.16 14.97
CA GLN A 173 6.13 -14.18 13.51
C GLN A 173 5.08 -15.18 12.98
N ASP A 174 4.11 -15.57 13.81
CA ASP A 174 3.10 -16.61 13.53
C ASP A 174 1.69 -16.07 13.30
N LYS A 175 1.49 -14.75 13.39
CA LYS A 175 0.17 -14.12 13.22
C LYS A 175 0.21 -12.95 12.26
N PHE A 176 -0.82 -12.86 11.42
CA PHE A 176 -1.06 -11.74 10.52
C PHE A 176 -1.93 -10.65 11.17
N CYS A 177 -2.83 -11.00 12.07
CA CYS A 177 -3.83 -10.11 12.69
C CYS A 177 -4.73 -9.43 11.62
N PRO A 178 -5.54 -10.18 10.85
CA PRO A 178 -6.27 -9.65 9.71
C PRO A 178 -7.12 -8.41 9.99
N SER A 179 -7.88 -8.42 11.06
CA SER A 179 -8.80 -7.35 11.47
C SER A 179 -8.11 -6.17 12.16
N ARG A 180 -6.83 -6.28 12.52
CA ARG A 180 -6.08 -5.18 13.12
C ARG A 180 -5.95 -4.03 12.12
N LYS A 181 -6.11 -2.79 12.61
CA LYS A 181 -5.88 -1.60 11.79
C LYS A 181 -4.39 -1.44 11.47
N ILE A 182 -4.08 -1.03 10.25
CA ILE A 182 -2.71 -0.69 9.87
C ILE A 182 -2.32 0.62 10.58
N SER A 183 -1.18 0.58 11.24
CA SER A 183 -0.48 1.80 11.67
C SER A 183 0.52 2.21 10.59
N ILE A 184 0.65 3.50 10.41
CA ILE A 184 1.62 4.10 9.48
C ILE A 184 3.01 4.02 10.12
#